data_ca95865e755a4fd5612b81070868b567
#
_entry.id   ca95865e755a4fd5612b81070868b567
#
_cell.length_a   1.000
_cell.length_b   1.000
_cell.length_c   1.000
_cell.angle_alpha   90.00
_cell.angle_beta   90.00
_cell.angle_gamma   90.00
#
_symmetry.space_group_name_H-M   'P 1'
#
loop_
_entity.id
_entity.type
_entity.pdbx_description
1 polymer ?
#
loop_
_entity_poly.entity_id
_entity_poly.type
_entity_poly.pdbx_seq_one_letter_code
_entity_poly.pdbx_strand_id
1 'polypeptide(L)'
;MNKKYLELTKLIRSKQNDHEILKCLSNYHENDIADMLTVMTPKERKRIYTLLGPQKIAEIFAYLDEPQIYFSELSVKDAAKVVSLMDSDDAVDVLETLDDKKKYEIVENLDKAAIKDVKMLLSYDDDEIGSCMTTNYICIPKGLSVRQAMSELIRQAGTNDNISTIYVLDESLKFAIDLKDLIIARKHDVLDDIIVRSYPSVTDHEKIDDCMKKIMDYSEDSIPVLSQDGHMLGVITSEDIVEIVDNEM
;
A
#
# COMPACT_ATOMS: atom_id res chain seq x y z
N MET A 1 3.33 16.01 -24.52
CA MET A 1 2.27 14.99 -24.36
C MET A 1 2.78 13.68 -24.93
N ASN A 2 2.91 12.65 -24.14
CA ASN A 2 3.50 11.36 -24.53
C ASN A 2 2.61 10.69 -25.61
N LYS A 3 3.22 10.12 -26.65
CA LYS A 3 2.53 9.44 -27.76
C LYS A 3 1.61 8.30 -27.27
N LYS A 4 2.03 7.63 -26.17
CA LYS A 4 1.30 6.60 -25.45
C LYS A 4 -0.09 7.09 -24.97
N TYR A 5 -0.14 8.26 -24.31
CA TYR A 5 -1.40 8.82 -23.77
C TYR A 5 -2.38 9.23 -24.85
N LEU A 6 -1.86 9.65 -26.02
CA LEU A 6 -2.68 10.02 -27.16
C LEU A 6 -3.40 8.80 -27.77
N GLU A 7 -2.74 7.65 -27.80
CA GLU A 7 -3.30 6.40 -28.30
C GLU A 7 -4.39 5.85 -27.36
N LEU A 8 -4.13 5.83 -26.05
CA LEU A 8 -5.09 5.43 -25.04
C LEU A 8 -6.32 6.34 -24.99
N THR A 9 -6.10 7.67 -25.02
CA THR A 9 -7.21 8.63 -25.04
C THR A 9 -8.08 8.46 -26.31
N LYS A 10 -7.46 8.20 -27.45
CA LYS A 10 -8.19 7.89 -28.70
C LYS A 10 -8.99 6.60 -28.58
N LEU A 11 -8.43 5.58 -27.95
CA LEU A 11 -9.10 4.29 -27.72
C LEU A 11 -10.35 4.48 -26.86
N ILE A 12 -10.25 5.23 -25.77
CA ILE A 12 -11.36 5.50 -24.85
C ILE A 12 -12.45 6.36 -25.50
N ARG A 13 -12.05 7.30 -26.36
CA ARG A 13 -12.97 8.13 -27.18
C ARG A 13 -13.59 7.38 -28.35
N SER A 14 -13.00 6.26 -28.75
CA SER A 14 -13.54 5.42 -29.81
C SER A 14 -14.81 4.69 -29.35
N LYS A 15 -15.60 4.19 -30.33
CA LYS A 15 -16.76 3.32 -30.06
C LYS A 15 -16.36 1.85 -29.83
N GLN A 16 -15.10 1.60 -29.42
CA GLN A 16 -14.65 0.25 -29.15
C GLN A 16 -15.35 -0.36 -27.93
N ASN A 17 -15.40 -1.68 -27.93
CA ASN A 17 -16.00 -2.48 -26.86
C ASN A 17 -15.20 -2.29 -25.57
N ASP A 18 -15.88 -2.20 -24.44
CA ASP A 18 -15.31 -2.06 -23.11
C ASP A 18 -14.27 -3.16 -22.79
N HIS A 19 -14.46 -4.36 -23.31
CA HIS A 19 -13.48 -5.46 -23.19
C HIS A 19 -12.12 -5.14 -23.87
N GLU A 20 -12.12 -4.49 -25.02
CA GLU A 20 -10.88 -4.08 -25.71
C GLU A 20 -10.17 -2.96 -24.96
N ILE A 21 -10.93 -2.05 -24.36
CA ILE A 21 -10.39 -0.97 -23.52
C ILE A 21 -9.72 -1.57 -22.29
N LEU A 22 -10.39 -2.48 -21.57
CA LEU A 22 -9.83 -3.17 -20.40
C LEU A 22 -8.55 -3.94 -20.76
N LYS A 23 -8.58 -4.70 -21.86
CA LYS A 23 -7.41 -5.45 -22.35
C LYS A 23 -6.24 -4.53 -22.71
N CYS A 24 -6.53 -3.32 -23.18
CA CYS A 24 -5.50 -2.34 -23.45
C CYS A 24 -4.93 -1.76 -22.16
N LEU A 25 -5.81 -1.32 -21.24
CA LEU A 25 -5.40 -0.75 -19.95
C LEU A 25 -4.57 -1.72 -19.11
N SER A 26 -4.86 -3.03 -19.14
CA SER A 26 -4.09 -4.05 -18.41
C SER A 26 -2.63 -4.20 -18.87
N ASN A 27 -2.21 -3.55 -19.94
CA ASN A 27 -0.81 -3.52 -20.40
C ASN A 27 -0.05 -2.25 -19.96
N TYR A 28 -0.67 -1.40 -19.16
CA TYR A 28 -0.07 -0.16 -18.66
C TYR A 28 0.07 -0.22 -17.15
N HIS A 29 1.15 0.35 -16.66
CA HIS A 29 1.36 0.55 -15.23
C HIS A 29 0.33 1.55 -14.67
N GLU A 30 -0.01 1.46 -13.40
CA GLU A 30 -0.97 2.30 -12.69
C GLU A 30 -0.60 3.78 -12.80
N ASN A 31 0.68 4.11 -12.66
CA ASN A 31 1.21 5.46 -12.83
C ASN A 31 0.96 6.01 -14.25
N ASP A 32 1.19 5.20 -15.31
CA ASP A 32 0.87 5.61 -16.70
C ASP A 32 -0.63 5.91 -16.87
N ILE A 33 -1.50 5.17 -16.14
CA ILE A 33 -2.95 5.38 -16.18
C ILE A 33 -3.33 6.64 -15.36
N ALA A 34 -2.71 6.87 -14.21
CA ALA A 34 -2.88 8.08 -13.41
C ALA A 34 -2.57 9.33 -14.25
N ASP A 35 -1.41 9.37 -14.90
CA ASP A 35 -1.03 10.43 -15.84
C ASP A 35 -2.07 10.64 -16.95
N MET A 36 -2.62 9.56 -17.49
CA MET A 36 -3.64 9.63 -18.52
C MET A 36 -4.95 10.24 -17.99
N LEU A 37 -5.33 9.99 -16.74
CA LEU A 37 -6.53 10.58 -16.13
C LEU A 37 -6.45 12.11 -16.09
N THR A 38 -5.25 12.70 -15.97
CA THR A 38 -5.05 14.15 -15.92
C THR A 38 -5.52 14.86 -17.20
N VAL A 39 -5.39 14.21 -18.36
CA VAL A 39 -5.76 14.76 -19.68
C VAL A 39 -7.16 14.38 -20.14
N MET A 40 -7.91 13.66 -19.31
CA MET A 40 -9.29 13.23 -19.60
C MET A 40 -10.33 14.20 -19.03
N THR A 41 -11.49 14.21 -19.68
CA THR A 41 -12.66 14.89 -19.12
C THR A 41 -13.28 14.05 -17.98
N PRO A 42 -14.00 14.67 -17.03
CA PRO A 42 -14.69 13.95 -15.96
C PRO A 42 -15.62 12.82 -16.45
N LYS A 43 -16.23 13.00 -17.62
CA LYS A 43 -17.09 11.97 -18.23
C LYS A 43 -16.30 10.76 -18.70
N GLU A 44 -15.12 10.98 -19.28
CA GLU A 44 -14.23 9.91 -19.72
C GLU A 44 -13.66 9.15 -18.51
N ARG A 45 -13.24 9.88 -17.47
CA ARG A 45 -12.76 9.30 -16.22
C ARG A 45 -13.81 8.42 -15.53
N LYS A 46 -15.06 8.87 -15.42
CA LYS A 46 -16.15 8.06 -14.86
C LYS A 46 -16.38 6.75 -15.60
N ARG A 47 -16.20 6.74 -16.93
CA ARG A 47 -16.26 5.48 -17.71
C ARG A 47 -15.11 4.56 -17.30
N ILE A 48 -13.91 5.08 -17.15
CA ILE A 48 -12.73 4.30 -16.73
C ILE A 48 -12.93 3.75 -15.32
N TYR A 49 -13.41 4.56 -14.36
CA TYR A 49 -13.70 4.10 -13.00
C TYR A 49 -14.69 2.93 -12.99
N THR A 50 -15.73 3.01 -13.83
CA THR A 50 -16.71 1.93 -13.96
C THR A 50 -16.11 0.65 -14.56
N LEU A 51 -15.22 0.80 -15.54
CA LEU A 51 -14.59 -0.34 -16.23
C LEU A 51 -13.56 -1.05 -15.38
N LEU A 52 -12.71 -0.29 -14.68
CA LEU A 52 -11.60 -0.85 -13.90
C LEU A 52 -12.07 -1.39 -12.53
N GLY A 53 -13.12 -0.80 -11.98
CA GLY A 53 -13.62 -1.15 -10.65
C GLY A 53 -12.78 -0.56 -9.52
N PRO A 54 -13.29 -0.64 -8.27
CA PRO A 54 -12.70 0.08 -7.14
C PRO A 54 -11.28 -0.39 -6.76
N GLN A 55 -10.98 -1.69 -6.89
CA GLN A 55 -9.64 -2.22 -6.59
C GLN A 55 -8.58 -1.56 -7.47
N LYS A 56 -8.75 -1.62 -8.78
CA LYS A 56 -7.78 -1.05 -9.72
C LYS A 56 -7.73 0.48 -9.65
N ILE A 57 -8.82 1.12 -9.26
CA ILE A 57 -8.85 2.57 -9.07
C ILE A 57 -8.09 2.96 -7.80
N ALA A 58 -8.12 2.17 -6.73
CA ALA A 58 -7.32 2.39 -5.53
C ALA A 58 -5.81 2.40 -5.88
N GLU A 59 -5.33 1.37 -6.59
CA GLU A 59 -3.95 1.27 -7.06
C GLU A 59 -3.52 2.45 -7.96
N ILE A 60 -4.41 2.98 -8.80
CA ILE A 60 -4.12 4.11 -9.68
C ILE A 60 -4.12 5.44 -8.91
N PHE A 61 -5.03 5.59 -7.95
CA PHE A 61 -5.20 6.84 -7.22
C PHE A 61 -4.07 7.14 -6.24
N ALA A 62 -3.32 6.12 -5.81
CA ALA A 62 -2.07 6.27 -5.06
C ALA A 62 -0.98 7.05 -5.82
N TYR A 63 -1.04 7.06 -7.17
CA TYR A 63 -0.09 7.79 -8.03
C TYR A 63 -0.57 9.19 -8.46
N LEU A 64 -1.63 9.74 -7.87
CA LEU A 64 -2.17 11.04 -8.27
C LEU A 64 -1.62 12.18 -7.42
N ASP A 65 -0.99 13.19 -8.04
CA ASP A 65 -0.51 14.39 -7.33
C ASP A 65 -1.64 15.19 -6.64
N GLU A 66 -2.84 15.21 -7.22
CA GLU A 66 -4.00 15.97 -6.70
C GLU A 66 -5.25 15.06 -6.58
N PRO A 67 -5.23 14.03 -5.70
CA PRO A 67 -6.29 13.04 -5.60
C PRO A 67 -7.67 13.64 -5.27
N GLN A 68 -7.73 14.76 -4.54
CA GLN A 68 -8.97 15.45 -4.18
C GLN A 68 -9.84 15.81 -5.39
N ILE A 69 -9.23 16.08 -6.56
CA ILE A 69 -9.96 16.38 -7.80
C ILE A 69 -10.78 15.17 -8.21
N TYR A 70 -10.16 13.99 -8.24
CA TYR A 70 -10.75 12.74 -8.71
C TYR A 70 -11.72 12.16 -7.70
N PHE A 71 -11.41 12.24 -6.41
CA PHE A 71 -12.33 11.88 -5.34
C PHE A 71 -13.60 12.75 -5.34
N SER A 72 -13.52 14.02 -5.81
CA SER A 72 -14.70 14.87 -5.97
C SER A 72 -15.69 14.34 -7.00
N GLU A 73 -15.27 13.51 -7.93
CA GLU A 73 -16.09 12.91 -8.98
C GLU A 73 -16.83 11.64 -8.54
N LEU A 74 -16.42 11.04 -7.41
CA LEU A 74 -17.00 9.83 -6.85
C LEU A 74 -18.13 10.15 -5.88
N SER A 75 -19.09 9.23 -5.76
CA SER A 75 -20.03 9.25 -4.63
C SER A 75 -19.29 8.91 -3.33
N VAL A 76 -19.80 9.34 -2.18
CA VAL A 76 -19.20 8.99 -0.86
C VAL A 76 -19.02 7.48 -0.71
N LYS A 77 -19.97 6.67 -1.17
CA LYS A 77 -19.87 5.20 -1.11
C LYS A 77 -18.78 4.62 -2.02
N ASP A 78 -18.61 5.18 -3.21
CA ASP A 78 -17.58 4.71 -4.13
C ASP A 78 -16.21 5.18 -3.67
N ALA A 79 -16.10 6.43 -3.17
CA ALA A 79 -14.91 6.94 -2.55
C ALA A 79 -14.47 6.10 -1.34
N ALA A 80 -15.40 5.78 -0.43
CA ALA A 80 -15.11 4.92 0.73
C ALA A 80 -14.65 3.51 0.32
N LYS A 81 -15.21 2.93 -0.76
CA LYS A 81 -14.73 1.65 -1.30
C LYS A 81 -13.31 1.74 -1.85
N VAL A 82 -12.99 2.82 -2.55
CA VAL A 82 -11.64 3.04 -3.10
C VAL A 82 -10.66 3.18 -1.95
N VAL A 83 -10.92 4.06 -0.98
CA VAL A 83 -10.07 4.27 0.21
C VAL A 83 -9.91 2.98 1.03
N SER A 84 -10.97 2.16 1.18
CA SER A 84 -10.88 0.87 1.90
C SER A 84 -10.01 -0.18 1.20
N LEU A 85 -9.62 0.06 -0.05
CA LEU A 85 -8.80 -0.84 -0.86
C LEU A 85 -7.40 -0.28 -1.14
N MET A 86 -7.10 0.93 -0.66
CA MET A 86 -5.76 1.52 -0.68
C MET A 86 -4.91 0.98 0.47
N ASP A 87 -3.62 1.10 0.36
CA ASP A 87 -2.72 0.93 1.50
C ASP A 87 -3.04 2.00 2.55
N SER A 88 -2.77 1.71 3.82
CA SER A 88 -3.29 2.53 4.92
C SER A 88 -2.67 3.93 4.97
N ASP A 89 -1.41 4.06 4.61
CA ASP A 89 -0.67 5.32 4.42
C ASP A 89 -1.26 6.13 3.26
N ASP A 90 -1.33 5.56 2.04
CA ASP A 90 -1.99 6.18 0.89
C ASP A 90 -3.42 6.64 1.20
N ALA A 91 -4.17 5.82 1.94
CA ALA A 91 -5.54 6.15 2.35
C ALA A 91 -5.58 7.39 3.25
N VAL A 92 -4.64 7.53 4.18
CA VAL A 92 -4.52 8.69 5.08
C VAL A 92 -4.12 9.92 4.28
N ASP A 93 -3.09 9.82 3.43
CA ASP A 93 -2.62 10.93 2.60
C ASP A 93 -3.73 11.51 1.72
N VAL A 94 -4.47 10.63 1.05
CA VAL A 94 -5.64 11.05 0.27
C VAL A 94 -6.69 11.73 1.15
N LEU A 95 -7.01 11.17 2.32
CA LEU A 95 -8.02 11.73 3.22
C LEU A 95 -7.61 13.11 3.75
N GLU A 96 -6.31 13.37 3.90
CA GLU A 96 -5.79 14.67 4.34
C GLU A 96 -5.92 15.76 3.29
N THR A 97 -5.93 15.41 2.00
CA THR A 97 -6.18 16.37 0.91
C THR A 97 -7.64 16.81 0.80
N LEU A 98 -8.58 16.11 1.46
CA LEU A 98 -10.01 16.37 1.36
C LEU A 98 -10.46 17.40 2.39
N ASP A 99 -11.58 18.10 2.10
CA ASP A 99 -12.23 18.92 3.11
C ASP A 99 -12.80 18.09 4.28
N ASP A 100 -12.84 18.66 5.47
CA ASP A 100 -13.24 17.98 6.72
C ASP A 100 -14.57 17.23 6.61
N LYS A 101 -15.55 17.81 5.92
CA LYS A 101 -16.87 17.20 5.76
C LYS A 101 -16.79 15.93 4.94
N LYS A 102 -16.08 15.98 3.81
CA LYS A 102 -15.95 14.86 2.90
C LYS A 102 -15.08 13.76 3.51
N LYS A 103 -13.96 14.14 4.17
CA LYS A 103 -13.13 13.25 4.97
C LYS A 103 -13.99 12.49 5.99
N TYR A 104 -14.78 13.19 6.79
CA TYR A 104 -15.65 12.56 7.77
C TYR A 104 -16.68 11.61 7.14
N GLU A 105 -17.37 12.05 6.07
CA GLU A 105 -18.36 11.22 5.37
C GLU A 105 -17.74 9.94 4.79
N ILE A 106 -16.53 10.01 4.24
CA ILE A 106 -15.83 8.84 3.70
C ILE A 106 -15.41 7.89 4.85
N VAL A 107 -14.77 8.41 5.89
CA VAL A 107 -14.31 7.61 7.04
C VAL A 107 -15.46 6.85 7.70
N GLU A 108 -16.63 7.44 7.86
CA GLU A 108 -17.81 6.77 8.41
C GLU A 108 -18.37 5.65 7.50
N ASN A 109 -17.97 5.61 6.23
CA ASN A 109 -18.40 4.61 5.26
C ASN A 109 -17.30 3.59 4.89
N LEU A 110 -16.11 3.67 5.50
CA LEU A 110 -15.04 2.68 5.32
C LEU A 110 -15.48 1.30 5.85
N ASP A 111 -14.86 0.27 5.35
CA ASP A 111 -15.02 -1.07 5.94
C ASP A 111 -14.35 -1.17 7.32
N LYS A 112 -14.62 -2.30 8.03
CA LYS A 112 -14.17 -2.44 9.43
C LYS A 112 -12.65 -2.56 9.58
N ALA A 113 -11.97 -3.07 8.58
CA ALA A 113 -10.52 -3.20 8.61
C ALA A 113 -9.89 -1.83 8.35
N ALA A 114 -10.23 -1.21 7.22
CA ALA A 114 -9.71 0.09 6.82
C ALA A 114 -9.97 1.20 7.87
N ILE A 115 -11.16 1.25 8.48
CA ILE A 115 -11.44 2.26 9.52
C ILE A 115 -10.55 2.10 10.76
N LYS A 116 -10.17 0.85 11.10
CA LYS A 116 -9.26 0.59 12.23
C LYS A 116 -7.86 1.12 11.91
N ASP A 117 -7.35 0.80 10.72
CA ASP A 117 -6.00 1.14 10.29
C ASP A 117 -5.88 2.66 10.06
N VAL A 118 -6.79 3.27 9.32
CA VAL A 118 -6.85 4.73 9.12
C VAL A 118 -6.94 5.49 10.46
N LYS A 119 -7.78 5.06 11.41
CA LYS A 119 -7.87 5.71 12.72
C LYS A 119 -6.61 5.55 13.55
N MET A 120 -5.91 4.44 13.40
CA MET A 120 -4.62 4.22 14.04
C MET A 120 -3.59 5.20 13.49
N LEU A 121 -3.43 5.30 12.17
CA LEU A 121 -2.46 6.20 11.56
C LEU A 121 -2.78 7.67 11.89
N LEU A 122 -4.03 8.11 11.75
CA LEU A 122 -4.47 9.47 12.11
C LEU A 122 -4.32 9.81 13.60
N SER A 123 -3.94 8.88 14.46
CA SER A 123 -3.69 9.13 15.89
C SER A 123 -2.25 9.51 16.21
N TYR A 124 -1.34 9.37 15.26
CA TYR A 124 0.05 9.79 15.39
C TYR A 124 0.21 11.26 15.01
N ASP A 125 1.22 11.91 15.58
CA ASP A 125 1.64 13.23 15.13
C ASP A 125 2.38 13.12 13.78
N ASP A 126 2.31 14.13 12.93
CA ASP A 126 2.87 14.13 11.56
C ASP A 126 4.40 13.88 11.54
N ASP A 127 5.11 14.13 12.63
CA ASP A 127 6.54 13.90 12.78
C ASP A 127 6.90 12.56 13.47
N GLU A 128 5.92 11.71 13.74
CA GLU A 128 6.10 10.35 14.28
C GLU A 128 6.12 9.31 13.17
N ILE A 129 7.05 8.33 13.24
CA ILE A 129 7.20 7.32 12.19
C ILE A 129 5.95 6.45 12.00
N GLY A 130 5.11 6.34 13.02
CA GLY A 130 3.83 5.65 12.95
C GLY A 130 2.82 6.28 11.98
N SER A 131 2.94 7.58 11.66
CA SER A 131 2.08 8.25 10.68
C SER A 131 2.35 7.80 9.25
N CYS A 132 3.57 7.36 8.94
CA CYS A 132 4.03 6.98 7.61
C CYS A 132 4.00 5.46 7.36
N MET A 133 3.53 4.65 8.32
CA MET A 133 3.57 3.20 8.18
C MET A 133 2.38 2.65 7.38
N THR A 134 2.64 1.62 6.57
CA THR A 134 1.58 0.81 5.99
C THR A 134 1.26 -0.43 6.83
N THR A 135 0.01 -0.85 6.86
CA THR A 135 -0.41 -2.12 7.47
C THR A 135 -0.39 -3.29 6.49
N ASN A 136 0.06 -3.05 5.25
CA ASN A 136 0.20 -4.03 4.18
C ASN A 136 1.53 -4.79 4.33
N TYR A 137 1.53 -5.89 5.07
CA TYR A 137 2.70 -6.74 5.28
C TYR A 137 2.30 -8.20 5.52
N ILE A 138 3.27 -9.11 5.31
CA ILE A 138 3.09 -10.54 5.57
C ILE A 138 3.64 -10.91 6.95
N CYS A 139 2.83 -11.55 7.78
CA CYS A 139 3.31 -12.11 9.03
C CYS A 139 2.85 -13.56 9.22
N ILE A 140 3.74 -14.38 9.79
CA ILE A 140 3.48 -15.79 10.07
C ILE A 140 3.85 -16.14 11.51
N PRO A 141 3.16 -17.10 12.16
CA PRO A 141 3.57 -17.57 13.48
C PRO A 141 4.87 -18.36 13.40
N LYS A 142 5.68 -18.26 14.46
CA LYS A 142 6.88 -19.09 14.65
C LYS A 142 6.52 -20.57 14.76
N GLY A 143 7.44 -21.42 14.36
CA GLY A 143 7.32 -22.89 14.48
C GLY A 143 6.57 -23.56 13.34
N LEU A 144 6.24 -22.85 12.28
CA LEU A 144 5.73 -23.45 11.06
C LEU A 144 6.84 -24.22 10.32
N SER A 145 6.45 -25.25 9.58
CA SER A 145 7.32 -25.85 8.55
C SER A 145 7.38 -24.92 7.33
N VAL A 146 8.43 -25.04 6.51
CA VAL A 146 8.57 -24.30 5.23
C VAL A 146 7.31 -24.41 4.36
N ARG A 147 6.68 -25.59 4.29
CA ARG A 147 5.43 -25.79 3.55
C ARG A 147 4.26 -24.99 4.12
N GLN A 148 4.13 -24.92 5.44
CA GLN A 148 3.06 -24.16 6.11
C GLN A 148 3.30 -22.67 5.95
N ALA A 149 4.55 -22.20 6.10
CA ALA A 149 4.93 -20.83 5.89
C ALA A 149 4.62 -20.36 4.45
N MET A 150 4.96 -21.19 3.44
CA MET A 150 4.61 -20.90 2.05
C MET A 150 3.10 -20.86 1.81
N SER A 151 2.33 -21.75 2.44
CA SER A 151 0.87 -21.75 2.31
C SER A 151 0.24 -20.50 2.95
N GLU A 152 0.80 -20.05 4.06
CA GLU A 152 0.36 -18.84 4.74
C GLU A 152 0.72 -17.58 3.97
N LEU A 153 1.93 -17.51 3.40
CA LEU A 153 2.33 -16.46 2.48
C LEU A 153 1.35 -16.35 1.28
N ILE A 154 1.09 -17.46 0.59
CA ILE A 154 0.17 -17.47 -0.57
C ILE A 154 -1.22 -16.99 -0.18
N ARG A 155 -1.71 -17.35 1.01
CA ARG A 155 -3.01 -16.91 1.52
C ARG A 155 -3.04 -15.39 1.73
N GLN A 156 -1.98 -14.80 2.28
CA GLN A 156 -1.90 -13.37 2.58
C GLN A 156 -1.55 -12.53 1.36
N ALA A 157 -0.73 -13.02 0.44
CA ALA A 157 -0.32 -12.33 -0.79
C ALA A 157 -1.48 -12.02 -1.76
N GLY A 158 -2.68 -12.56 -1.52
CA GLY A 158 -3.89 -12.17 -2.27
C GLY A 158 -4.46 -10.81 -1.87
N THR A 159 -4.00 -10.25 -0.76
CA THR A 159 -4.47 -8.97 -0.20
C THR A 159 -3.34 -8.07 0.30
N ASN A 160 -2.08 -8.50 0.17
CA ASN A 160 -0.91 -7.74 0.59
C ASN A 160 0.14 -7.83 -0.52
N ASP A 161 0.68 -6.69 -0.92
CA ASP A 161 1.66 -6.55 -1.99
C ASP A 161 3.10 -6.54 -1.45
N ASN A 162 3.32 -6.11 -0.20
CA ASN A 162 4.62 -6.12 0.47
C ASN A 162 4.98 -7.53 0.95
N ILE A 163 5.42 -8.38 0.01
CA ILE A 163 5.70 -9.80 0.21
C ILE A 163 7.19 -10.14 0.27
N SER A 164 8.07 -9.20 -0.03
CA SER A 164 9.55 -9.42 -0.08
C SER A 164 10.10 -9.87 1.26
N THR A 165 9.57 -9.32 2.35
CA THR A 165 9.92 -9.67 3.73
C THR A 165 8.72 -10.32 4.43
N ILE A 166 8.93 -11.49 5.01
CA ILE A 166 7.93 -12.22 5.81
C ILE A 166 8.33 -12.11 7.29
N TYR A 167 7.49 -11.46 8.09
CA TYR A 167 7.73 -11.30 9.51
C TYR A 167 7.28 -12.52 10.29
N VAL A 168 8.11 -12.98 11.22
CA VAL A 168 7.83 -14.17 12.04
C VAL A 168 7.46 -13.73 13.44
N LEU A 169 6.21 -13.96 13.82
CA LEU A 169 5.68 -13.59 15.14
C LEU A 169 6.04 -14.66 16.18
N ASP A 170 6.77 -14.23 17.17
CA ASP A 170 6.94 -14.88 18.47
C ASP A 170 6.57 -13.81 19.53
N GLU A 171 6.27 -14.04 20.73
CA GLU A 171 5.79 -13.10 21.77
C GLU A 171 6.12 -11.59 21.57
N SER A 172 7.23 -11.27 20.92
CA SER A 172 7.58 -9.97 20.34
C SER A 172 8.29 -10.18 19.01
N LEU A 173 8.04 -9.32 18.00
CA LEU A 173 8.67 -9.42 16.69
C LEU A 173 10.19 -9.26 16.82
N LYS A 174 10.95 -10.24 16.35
CA LYS A 174 12.44 -10.16 16.27
C LYS A 174 13.00 -10.89 15.04
N PHE A 175 12.15 -11.40 14.17
CA PHE A 175 12.57 -12.32 13.13
C PHE A 175 11.92 -11.96 11.81
N ALA A 176 12.68 -12.12 10.72
CA ALA A 176 12.19 -11.97 9.37
C ALA A 176 12.71 -13.12 8.49
N ILE A 177 12.06 -13.35 7.37
CA ILE A 177 12.49 -14.27 6.32
C ILE A 177 12.42 -13.50 5.01
N ASP A 178 13.48 -13.53 4.24
CA ASP A 178 13.47 -13.06 2.86
C ASP A 178 12.62 -14.02 2.01
N LEU A 179 11.73 -13.48 1.19
CA LEU A 179 10.90 -14.28 0.27
C LEU A 179 11.74 -15.21 -0.59
N LYS A 180 12.89 -14.76 -1.07
CA LYS A 180 13.83 -15.56 -1.86
C LYS A 180 14.28 -16.79 -1.09
N ASP A 181 14.62 -16.65 0.20
CA ASP A 181 15.09 -17.76 1.03
C ASP A 181 13.95 -18.77 1.28
N LEU A 182 12.72 -18.30 1.47
CA LEU A 182 11.56 -19.17 1.56
C LEU A 182 11.27 -19.92 0.24
N ILE A 183 11.45 -19.26 -0.91
CA ILE A 183 11.24 -19.88 -2.24
C ILE A 183 12.28 -20.99 -2.52
N ILE A 184 13.55 -20.78 -2.14
CA ILE A 184 14.62 -21.77 -2.38
C ILE A 184 14.68 -22.88 -1.33
N ALA A 185 14.05 -22.67 -0.17
CA ALA A 185 13.99 -23.66 0.90
C ALA A 185 13.25 -24.93 0.45
N ARG A 186 13.78 -26.09 0.86
CA ARG A 186 13.17 -27.37 0.52
C ARG A 186 12.13 -27.77 1.55
N LYS A 187 11.18 -28.59 1.14
CA LYS A 187 10.09 -29.07 1.98
C LYS A 187 10.52 -29.66 3.33
N HIS A 188 11.73 -30.20 3.40
CA HIS A 188 12.29 -30.83 4.60
C HIS A 188 13.23 -29.92 5.41
N ASP A 189 13.50 -28.71 4.91
CA ASP A 189 14.32 -27.75 5.63
C ASP A 189 13.54 -27.22 6.84
N VAL A 190 14.26 -26.86 7.88
CA VAL A 190 13.68 -26.27 9.09
C VAL A 190 13.56 -24.77 8.85
N LEU A 191 12.37 -24.23 9.09
CA LEU A 191 12.12 -22.80 8.90
C LEU A 191 13.10 -21.93 9.70
N ASP A 192 13.45 -22.36 10.90
CA ASP A 192 14.39 -21.68 11.79
C ASP A 192 15.82 -21.49 11.20
N ASP A 193 16.19 -22.26 10.18
CA ASP A 193 17.50 -22.17 9.51
C ASP A 193 17.56 -21.00 8.52
N ILE A 194 16.41 -20.50 8.07
CA ILE A 194 16.31 -19.37 7.13
C ILE A 194 15.79 -18.08 7.79
N ILE A 195 15.58 -18.11 9.09
CA ILE A 195 15.13 -16.93 9.86
C ILE A 195 16.31 -16.02 10.17
N VAL A 196 16.20 -14.76 9.77
CA VAL A 196 17.08 -13.67 10.21
C VAL A 196 16.66 -13.25 11.64
N ARG A 197 17.55 -13.50 12.60
CA ARG A 197 17.25 -13.31 14.04
C ARG A 197 17.52 -11.91 14.56
N SER A 198 18.19 -11.08 13.80
CA SER A 198 18.47 -9.68 14.15
C SER A 198 18.00 -8.81 12.98
N TYR A 199 16.74 -8.42 13.01
CA TYR A 199 16.14 -7.55 12.01
C TYR A 199 15.93 -6.14 12.59
N PRO A 200 16.23 -5.07 11.83
CA PRO A 200 16.03 -3.70 12.30
C PRO A 200 14.55 -3.43 12.57
N SER A 201 14.28 -2.55 13.51
CA SER A 201 12.91 -2.10 13.81
C SER A 201 12.93 -0.70 14.39
N VAL A 202 11.80 0.00 14.27
CA VAL A 202 11.54 1.30 14.87
C VAL A 202 10.29 1.21 15.76
N THR A 203 10.12 2.18 16.67
CA THR A 203 8.93 2.27 17.54
C THR A 203 8.00 3.34 17.00
N ASP A 204 6.72 3.11 17.02
CA ASP A 204 5.66 3.93 16.43
C ASP A 204 5.72 5.43 16.75
N HIS A 205 6.12 5.80 17.98
CA HIS A 205 6.27 7.19 18.43
C HIS A 205 7.71 7.75 18.28
N GLU A 206 8.65 7.02 17.67
CA GLU A 206 9.95 7.61 17.33
C GLU A 206 9.76 8.70 16.28
N LYS A 207 10.55 9.77 16.38
CA LYS A 207 10.51 10.85 15.39
C LYS A 207 11.13 10.39 14.07
N ILE A 208 10.55 10.81 12.97
CA ILE A 208 10.98 10.45 11.60
C ILE A 208 12.48 10.72 11.43
N ASP A 209 12.97 11.91 11.78
CA ASP A 209 14.38 12.31 11.67
C ASP A 209 15.34 11.36 12.41
N ASP A 210 14.92 10.86 13.58
CA ASP A 210 15.74 9.94 14.40
C ASP A 210 15.75 8.52 13.81
N CYS A 211 14.64 8.11 13.18
CA CYS A 211 14.48 6.80 12.56
C CYS A 211 15.21 6.69 11.22
N MET A 212 15.16 7.74 10.39
CA MET A 212 15.65 7.72 9.02
C MET A 212 17.11 7.27 8.92
N LYS A 213 17.97 7.73 9.82
CA LYS A 213 19.37 7.29 9.85
C LYS A 213 19.51 5.79 10.11
N LYS A 214 18.72 5.24 11.02
CA LYS A 214 18.71 3.79 11.30
C LYS A 214 18.22 3.02 10.08
N ILE A 215 17.10 3.47 9.49
CA ILE A 215 16.45 2.81 8.35
C ILE A 215 17.41 2.75 7.16
N MET A 216 18.03 3.86 6.80
CA MET A 216 18.96 3.94 5.65
C MET A 216 20.23 3.10 5.84
N ASP A 217 20.68 2.86 7.08
CA ASP A 217 21.88 2.06 7.34
C ASP A 217 21.69 0.56 7.01
N TYR A 218 20.46 0.05 7.00
CA TYR A 218 20.19 -1.38 6.81
C TYR A 218 19.87 -1.77 5.36
N SER A 219 19.38 -0.85 4.53
CA SER A 219 19.02 -1.11 3.11
C SER A 219 18.06 -2.30 2.92
N GLU A 220 17.12 -2.47 3.84
CA GLU A 220 16.08 -3.50 3.77
C GLU A 220 14.88 -3.01 2.93
N ASP A 221 14.13 -3.92 2.33
CA ASP A 221 12.95 -3.60 1.52
C ASP A 221 11.81 -3.00 2.38
N SER A 222 11.74 -3.38 3.66
CA SER A 222 10.81 -2.82 4.62
C SER A 222 11.33 -2.95 6.06
N ILE A 223 10.95 -2.01 6.92
CA ILE A 223 11.34 -1.96 8.34
C ILE A 223 10.07 -2.04 9.19
N PRO A 224 9.95 -3.00 10.13
CA PRO A 224 8.78 -3.12 10.99
C PRO A 224 8.69 -1.99 12.01
N VAL A 225 7.48 -1.46 12.15
CA VAL A 225 7.10 -0.50 13.18
C VAL A 225 6.45 -1.26 14.34
N LEU A 226 6.97 -1.08 15.53
CA LEU A 226 6.54 -1.77 16.74
C LEU A 226 5.93 -0.79 17.73
N SER A 227 4.91 -1.26 18.47
CA SER A 227 4.46 -0.56 19.68
C SER A 227 5.54 -0.59 20.77
N GLN A 228 5.39 0.22 21.81
CA GLN A 228 6.27 0.20 22.99
C GLN A 228 6.33 -1.18 23.68
N ASP A 229 5.26 -1.98 23.58
CA ASP A 229 5.21 -3.35 24.10
C ASP A 229 5.81 -4.39 23.13
N GLY A 230 6.34 -3.96 21.97
CA GLY A 230 6.98 -4.81 20.97
C GLY A 230 6.02 -5.55 20.02
N HIS A 231 4.74 -5.18 20.00
CA HIS A 231 3.80 -5.71 19.00
C HIS A 231 3.98 -5.01 17.65
N MET A 232 3.93 -5.79 16.58
CA MET A 232 4.00 -5.25 15.23
C MET A 232 2.72 -4.49 14.87
N LEU A 233 2.88 -3.26 14.43
CA LEU A 233 1.79 -2.36 14.03
C LEU A 233 1.71 -2.19 12.51
N GLY A 234 2.86 -2.08 11.85
CA GLY A 234 2.99 -1.85 10.43
C GLY A 234 4.43 -2.01 9.95
N VAL A 235 4.71 -1.53 8.76
CA VAL A 235 6.04 -1.46 8.16
C VAL A 235 6.23 -0.10 7.50
N ILE A 236 7.49 0.33 7.39
CA ILE A 236 7.93 1.41 6.50
C ILE A 236 8.62 0.73 5.33
N THR A 237 8.18 1.00 4.11
CA THR A 237 8.76 0.43 2.89
C THR A 237 9.87 1.32 2.33
N SER A 238 10.60 0.82 1.34
CA SER A 238 11.58 1.64 0.62
C SER A 238 10.94 2.79 -0.17
N GLU A 239 9.67 2.67 -0.55
CA GLU A 239 8.91 3.73 -1.23
C GLU A 239 8.59 4.85 -0.26
N ASP A 240 8.07 4.53 0.94
CA ASP A 240 7.79 5.51 2.00
C ASP A 240 9.06 6.28 2.40
N ILE A 241 10.22 5.60 2.45
CA ILE A 241 11.50 6.24 2.75
C ILE A 241 11.86 7.30 1.70
N VAL A 242 11.65 7.00 0.41
CA VAL A 242 11.90 7.96 -0.68
C VAL A 242 10.97 9.17 -0.55
N GLU A 243 9.69 8.94 -0.27
CA GLU A 243 8.70 10.01 -0.12
C GLU A 243 9.02 10.92 1.07
N ILE A 244 9.37 10.34 2.23
CA ILE A 244 9.80 11.11 3.41
C ILE A 244 11.00 12.01 3.06
N VAL A 245 12.02 11.48 2.36
CA VAL A 245 13.21 12.25 1.99
C VAL A 245 12.88 13.36 0.99
N ASP A 246 11.99 13.12 0.03
CA ASP A 246 11.59 14.11 -0.97
C ASP A 246 10.77 15.26 -0.32
N ASN A 247 9.98 14.98 0.69
CA ASN A 247 9.20 15.99 1.42
C ASN A 247 10.04 16.89 2.34
N GLU A 248 11.26 16.45 2.73
CA GLU A 248 12.20 17.25 3.55
C GLU A 248 13.12 18.18 2.72
N MET A 249 13.19 18.03 1.39
CA MET A 249 14.04 18.84 0.50
C MET A 249 13.30 20.06 -0.06
#